data_7e8bb7bb969200360910b3f7f093a2c7
#
_entry.id   7e8bb7bb969200360910b3f7f093a2c7
#
_cell.length_a   1.000
_cell.length_b   1.000
_cell.length_c   1.000
_cell.angle_alpha   90.00
_cell.angle_beta   90.00
_cell.angle_gamma   90.00
#
_symmetry.space_group_name_H-M   'P 1'
#
loop_
_entity.id
_entity.type
_entity.pdbx_description
1 polymer ?
#
loop_
_entity_poly.entity_id
_entity_poly.type
_entity_poly.pdbx_seq_one_letter_code
_entity_poly.pdbx_strand_id
1 'polypeptide(L)'
;MSRKHAFQFLDLPRTMPQRIPVELRTSGDWGELYGKFGKEDAQYQAGRCLDCGNPYCSWKCPVHNAIPQWLQLVQENRIHEAATLCHSTNPLPEVCGRVCPQDRLCEGSCTLEEFGAVTIGAVEKYIVDTALATGWRPDMAAVESTGKRVAVIGAGPAGLACADRLAHAGVQAVVYDRYEQIGGLLQFGIPSFKLDKSVISRRRNVLEGMGVQFRLGVEIGCDVTLETLLADYDAVFVGTGAYRYTDGGLPGQDLKNVLPALPFLVQNSRIVSGSDAHGRPIAGWEDTLALPDLEGKRVVVLGGGDTGMDCVRSAVRLGAARVTCAYRRDEASMPGSAREVANAREEGVRFLFNRQPLSIEAGADDEAIGVTVVETHLGEPDAQGRRNAVPIEGSESLLEADVVIIAFGFSPTAPAWLTAQGVEAGSNGRILAGGQGRLPFQTTHPRLFAGGDAVRGADLVVTAVAEGRDAAAAIVALITA
;
A
#
# COMPACT_ATOMS: atom_id res chain seq x y z
N MET A 1 27.52 -12.42 -14.09
CA MET A 1 28.95 -12.09 -13.88
C MET A 1 29.26 -12.21 -12.40
N SER A 2 30.29 -12.96 -12.00
CA SER A 2 30.74 -13.00 -10.60
C SER A 2 31.26 -11.62 -10.19
N ARG A 3 31.08 -11.26 -8.92
CA ARG A 3 31.64 -10.03 -8.33
C ARG A 3 33.16 -10.00 -8.57
N LYS A 4 33.63 -8.97 -9.30
CA LYS A 4 35.07 -8.89 -9.64
C LYS A 4 35.94 -8.42 -8.47
N HIS A 5 35.42 -7.46 -7.66
CA HIS A 5 36.08 -6.93 -6.47
C HIS A 5 35.11 -6.21 -5.54
N ALA A 6 35.50 -5.95 -4.28
CA ALA A 6 34.66 -5.35 -3.26
C ALA A 6 34.16 -3.92 -3.60
N PHE A 7 34.92 -3.20 -4.43
CA PHE A 7 34.60 -1.82 -4.83
C PHE A 7 33.94 -1.71 -6.22
N GLN A 8 33.37 -2.79 -6.71
CA GLN A 8 32.72 -2.83 -8.04
C GLN A 8 31.62 -1.75 -8.19
N PHE A 9 31.00 -1.31 -7.09
CA PHE A 9 30.01 -0.23 -7.10
C PHE A 9 30.56 1.12 -7.59
N LEU A 10 31.89 1.34 -7.56
CA LEU A 10 32.52 2.55 -8.11
C LEU A 10 32.55 2.53 -9.64
N ASP A 11 32.62 1.33 -10.23
CA ASP A 11 32.68 1.13 -11.69
C ASP A 11 31.28 1.00 -12.31
N LEU A 12 30.27 0.63 -11.49
CA LEU A 12 28.90 0.38 -11.91
C LEU A 12 27.98 1.44 -11.31
N PRO A 13 27.54 2.44 -12.07
CA PRO A 13 26.62 3.46 -11.57
C PRO A 13 25.28 2.85 -11.21
N ARG A 14 24.57 3.49 -10.26
CA ARG A 14 23.17 3.16 -9.98
C ARG A 14 22.32 3.50 -11.21
N THR A 15 21.53 2.54 -11.67
CA THR A 15 20.53 2.75 -12.73
C THR A 15 19.16 2.27 -12.27
N MET A 16 18.12 2.89 -12.80
CA MET A 16 16.73 2.47 -12.64
C MET A 16 16.26 1.79 -13.94
N PRO A 17 15.25 0.93 -13.88
CA PRO A 17 14.59 0.44 -15.10
C PRO A 17 14.09 1.61 -15.96
N GLN A 18 13.98 1.37 -17.27
CA GLN A 18 13.41 2.33 -18.19
C GLN A 18 12.02 2.80 -17.71
N ARG A 19 11.77 4.10 -17.81
CA ARG A 19 10.49 4.71 -17.45
C ARG A 19 9.67 5.02 -18.69
N ILE A 20 8.34 4.98 -18.53
CA ILE A 20 7.44 5.50 -19.54
C ILE A 20 7.74 7.00 -19.75
N PRO A 21 7.90 7.50 -21.00
CA PRO A 21 8.10 8.92 -21.29
C PRO A 21 7.01 9.81 -20.69
N VAL A 22 7.38 11.03 -20.29
CA VAL A 22 6.46 11.97 -19.62
C VAL A 22 5.24 12.27 -20.48
N GLU A 23 5.44 12.43 -21.79
CA GLU A 23 4.40 12.74 -22.76
C GLU A 23 3.31 11.67 -22.81
N LEU A 24 3.68 10.39 -22.68
CA LEU A 24 2.71 9.28 -22.60
C LEU A 24 1.99 9.28 -21.26
N ARG A 25 2.71 9.51 -20.15
CA ARG A 25 2.08 9.58 -18.80
C ARG A 25 1.03 10.68 -18.73
N THR A 26 1.30 11.84 -19.30
CA THR A 26 0.40 13.01 -19.29
C THR A 26 -0.71 12.93 -20.34
N SER A 27 -0.63 12.01 -21.30
CA SER A 27 -1.67 11.74 -22.28
C SER A 27 -2.58 10.54 -21.93
N GLY A 28 -2.55 10.08 -20.68
CA GLY A 28 -3.47 9.06 -20.18
C GLY A 28 -2.94 7.62 -20.22
N ASP A 29 -1.62 7.40 -20.27
CA ASP A 29 -1.05 6.06 -20.09
C ASP A 29 -1.12 5.62 -18.62
N TRP A 30 -1.77 4.48 -18.37
CA TRP A 30 -1.93 3.87 -17.04
C TRP A 30 -0.99 2.69 -16.79
N GLY A 31 -0.07 2.38 -17.70
CA GLY A 31 0.95 1.34 -17.55
C GLY A 31 1.91 1.63 -16.39
N GLU A 32 2.53 0.59 -15.81
CA GLU A 32 3.52 0.76 -14.76
C GLU A 32 4.65 1.68 -15.20
N LEU A 33 4.87 2.77 -14.46
CA LEU A 33 5.87 3.80 -14.77
C LEU A 33 7.28 3.22 -14.98
N TYR A 34 7.69 2.31 -14.11
CA TYR A 34 9.00 1.65 -14.18
C TYR A 34 8.85 0.28 -14.82
N GLY A 35 9.55 0.06 -15.93
CA GLY A 35 9.66 -1.24 -16.57
C GLY A 35 10.30 -2.30 -15.66
N LYS A 36 10.62 -3.43 -16.25
CA LYS A 36 11.41 -4.49 -15.62
C LYS A 36 12.85 -4.44 -16.13
N PHE A 37 13.83 -4.67 -15.27
CA PHE A 37 15.22 -4.87 -15.71
C PHE A 37 15.35 -6.03 -16.70
N GLY A 38 16.25 -5.89 -17.67
CA GLY A 38 16.83 -7.02 -18.36
C GLY A 38 17.71 -7.85 -17.43
N LYS A 39 18.09 -9.04 -17.87
CA LYS A 39 18.95 -9.94 -17.09
C LYS A 39 20.28 -9.29 -16.71
N GLU A 40 20.95 -8.68 -17.68
CA GLU A 40 22.26 -8.06 -17.48
C GLU A 40 22.19 -6.88 -16.53
N ASP A 41 21.19 -5.99 -16.70
CA ASP A 41 20.99 -4.85 -15.82
C ASP A 41 20.70 -5.28 -14.38
N ALA A 42 19.84 -6.30 -14.19
CA ALA A 42 19.56 -6.84 -12.88
C ALA A 42 20.82 -7.41 -12.21
N GLN A 43 21.65 -8.13 -12.97
CA GLN A 43 22.94 -8.66 -12.46
C GLN A 43 23.93 -7.54 -12.14
N TYR A 44 23.98 -6.47 -12.96
CA TYR A 44 24.81 -5.29 -12.70
C TYR A 44 24.39 -4.59 -11.41
N GLN A 45 23.09 -4.31 -11.25
CA GLN A 45 22.60 -3.63 -10.05
C GLN A 45 22.77 -4.50 -8.80
N ALA A 46 22.50 -5.80 -8.89
CA ALA A 46 22.78 -6.75 -7.81
C ALA A 46 24.28 -6.79 -7.45
N GLY A 47 25.16 -6.70 -8.45
CA GLY A 47 26.61 -6.69 -8.29
C GLY A 47 27.18 -5.49 -7.53
N ARG A 48 26.40 -4.42 -7.34
CA ARG A 48 26.76 -3.28 -6.50
C ARG A 48 26.73 -3.59 -5.01
N CYS A 49 25.99 -4.65 -4.60
CA CYS A 49 25.85 -5.01 -3.20
C CYS A 49 27.19 -5.35 -2.56
N LEU A 50 27.49 -4.78 -1.38
CA LEU A 50 28.71 -5.04 -0.62
C LEU A 50 28.69 -6.36 0.15
N ASP A 51 27.50 -6.99 0.26
CA ASP A 51 27.29 -8.16 1.13
C ASP A 51 27.69 -7.85 2.59
N CYS A 52 27.09 -6.80 3.15
CA CYS A 52 27.43 -6.29 4.47
C CYS A 52 27.15 -7.32 5.56
N GLY A 53 28.08 -7.50 6.52
CA GLY A 53 27.87 -8.32 7.72
C GLY A 53 26.70 -7.80 8.59
N ASN A 54 26.49 -6.48 8.57
CA ASN A 54 25.34 -5.82 9.17
C ASN A 54 24.47 -5.23 8.05
N PRO A 55 23.50 -5.98 7.50
CA PRO A 55 22.70 -5.53 6.36
C PRO A 55 21.57 -4.60 6.82
N TYR A 56 21.85 -3.30 6.95
CA TYR A 56 20.86 -2.29 7.37
C TYR A 56 19.63 -2.29 6.47
N CYS A 57 19.77 -2.59 5.18
CA CYS A 57 18.67 -2.75 4.25
C CYS A 57 17.68 -3.86 4.69
N SER A 58 18.19 -5.00 5.17
CA SER A 58 17.36 -6.10 5.72
C SER A 58 16.74 -5.72 7.07
N TRP A 59 17.47 -5.03 7.93
CA TRP A 59 16.95 -4.60 9.23
C TRP A 59 15.87 -3.53 9.12
N LYS A 60 15.99 -2.63 8.16
CA LYS A 60 15.00 -1.59 7.91
C LYS A 60 13.74 -2.11 7.20
N CYS A 61 13.84 -3.26 6.56
CA CYS A 61 12.72 -3.93 5.92
C CYS A 61 11.78 -4.53 6.98
N PRO A 62 10.48 -4.15 7.04
CA PRO A 62 9.55 -4.69 8.04
C PRO A 62 9.40 -6.21 8.02
N VAL A 63 9.63 -6.85 6.87
CA VAL A 63 9.63 -8.32 6.75
C VAL A 63 11.01 -8.94 6.91
N HIS A 64 12.03 -8.14 7.21
CA HIS A 64 13.43 -8.58 7.38
C HIS A 64 13.92 -9.48 6.23
N ASN A 65 13.66 -9.05 4.99
CA ASN A 65 14.01 -9.84 3.81
C ASN A 65 15.51 -10.04 3.68
N ALA A 66 15.93 -11.22 3.23
CA ALA A 66 17.32 -11.63 3.06
C ALA A 66 17.98 -10.96 1.83
N ILE A 67 18.02 -9.60 1.84
CA ILE A 67 18.35 -8.77 0.68
C ILE A 67 19.75 -9.07 0.10
N PRO A 68 20.86 -9.08 0.85
CA PRO A 68 22.17 -9.36 0.29
C PRO A 68 22.26 -10.74 -0.35
N GLN A 69 21.65 -11.75 0.29
CA GLN A 69 21.72 -13.14 -0.15
C GLN A 69 20.99 -13.35 -1.48
N TRP A 70 19.77 -12.81 -1.65
CA TRP A 70 19.10 -12.97 -2.95
C TRP A 70 19.72 -12.06 -4.03
N LEU A 71 20.35 -10.91 -3.68
CA LEU A 71 21.15 -10.13 -4.64
C LEU A 71 22.34 -10.97 -5.16
N GLN A 72 23.00 -11.73 -4.30
CA GLN A 72 24.06 -12.64 -4.72
C GLN A 72 23.53 -13.71 -5.69
N LEU A 73 22.37 -14.34 -5.38
CA LEU A 73 21.75 -15.33 -6.25
C LEU A 73 21.40 -14.75 -7.64
N VAL A 74 21.00 -13.47 -7.70
CA VAL A 74 20.77 -12.79 -9.00
C VAL A 74 22.07 -12.65 -9.78
N GLN A 75 23.17 -12.26 -9.13
CA GLN A 75 24.50 -12.20 -9.79
C GLN A 75 24.90 -13.56 -10.37
N GLU A 76 24.61 -14.64 -9.66
CA GLU A 76 24.88 -16.02 -10.07
C GLU A 76 23.86 -16.57 -11.08
N ASN A 77 22.85 -15.79 -11.48
CA ASN A 77 21.74 -16.19 -12.36
C ASN A 77 20.90 -17.35 -11.80
N ARG A 78 20.79 -17.46 -10.48
CA ARG A 78 20.01 -18.49 -9.75
C ARG A 78 18.65 -17.89 -9.36
N ILE A 79 17.83 -17.55 -10.36
CA ILE A 79 16.62 -16.74 -10.17
C ILE A 79 15.53 -17.47 -9.37
N HIS A 80 15.34 -18.77 -9.59
CA HIS A 80 14.35 -19.56 -8.83
C HIS A 80 14.72 -19.64 -7.35
N GLU A 81 16.00 -19.79 -7.04
CA GLU A 81 16.48 -19.81 -5.65
C GLU A 81 16.36 -18.40 -5.03
N ALA A 82 16.66 -17.35 -5.79
CA ALA A 82 16.43 -15.97 -5.35
C ALA A 82 14.94 -15.73 -5.03
N ALA A 83 14.01 -16.24 -5.87
CA ALA A 83 12.58 -16.12 -5.62
C ALA A 83 12.15 -16.90 -4.38
N THR A 84 12.65 -18.13 -4.19
CA THR A 84 12.40 -18.92 -2.97
C THR A 84 12.86 -18.17 -1.73
N LEU A 85 14.04 -17.56 -1.77
CA LEU A 85 14.57 -16.80 -0.66
C LEU A 85 13.81 -15.50 -0.40
N CYS A 86 13.40 -14.76 -1.44
CA CYS A 86 12.51 -13.60 -1.30
C CYS A 86 11.22 -13.96 -0.59
N HIS A 87 10.59 -15.08 -0.98
CA HIS A 87 9.32 -15.52 -0.42
C HIS A 87 9.47 -16.15 0.98
N SER A 88 10.67 -16.49 1.43
CA SER A 88 10.86 -17.09 2.77
C SER A 88 10.41 -16.17 3.91
N THR A 89 10.57 -14.85 3.75
CA THR A 89 10.17 -13.85 4.75
C THR A 89 9.10 -12.89 4.27
N ASN A 90 8.96 -12.68 2.94
CA ASN A 90 8.01 -11.76 2.34
C ASN A 90 6.96 -12.53 1.51
N PRO A 91 5.72 -12.69 1.97
CA PRO A 91 4.65 -13.32 1.19
C PRO A 91 4.27 -12.61 -0.12
N LEU A 92 4.56 -11.30 -0.27
CA LEU A 92 4.16 -10.48 -1.43
C LEU A 92 5.33 -9.67 -2.01
N PRO A 93 6.47 -10.30 -2.38
CA PRO A 93 7.65 -9.55 -2.83
C PRO A 93 7.43 -8.83 -4.18
N GLU A 94 6.58 -9.35 -5.07
CA GLU A 94 6.20 -8.69 -6.32
C GLU A 94 5.49 -7.35 -6.09
N VAL A 95 4.76 -7.22 -5.00
CA VAL A 95 4.09 -5.98 -4.59
C VAL A 95 5.10 -5.06 -3.92
N CYS A 96 5.87 -5.57 -2.96
CA CYS A 96 6.85 -4.79 -2.20
C CYS A 96 7.92 -4.16 -3.11
N GLY A 97 8.43 -4.90 -4.10
CA GLY A 97 9.38 -4.39 -5.08
C GLY A 97 8.85 -3.23 -5.94
N ARG A 98 7.51 -3.05 -6.01
CA ARG A 98 6.84 -1.98 -6.76
C ARG A 98 6.44 -0.78 -5.91
N VAL A 99 5.76 -1.03 -4.77
CA VAL A 99 5.02 0.01 -4.03
C VAL A 99 5.67 0.47 -2.74
N CYS A 100 6.67 -0.25 -2.21
CA CYS A 100 7.39 0.20 -1.02
C CYS A 100 8.06 1.55 -1.27
N PRO A 101 8.06 2.47 -0.30
CA PRO A 101 8.91 3.66 -0.33
C PRO A 101 10.36 3.26 -0.01
N GLN A 102 11.07 2.67 -0.99
CA GLN A 102 12.40 2.11 -0.79
C GLN A 102 13.41 3.15 -0.32
N ASP A 103 13.24 4.42 -0.70
CA ASP A 103 14.01 5.58 -0.26
C ASP A 103 13.95 5.82 1.26
N ARG A 104 12.88 5.39 1.92
CA ARG A 104 12.70 5.46 3.39
C ARG A 104 12.93 4.13 4.09
N LEU A 105 13.11 3.05 3.33
CA LEU A 105 13.27 1.68 3.82
C LEU A 105 14.64 1.12 3.41
N CYS A 106 14.64 0.05 2.61
CA CYS A 106 15.83 -0.73 2.30
C CYS A 106 16.89 0.06 1.51
N GLU A 107 16.50 0.85 0.51
CA GLU A 107 17.45 1.63 -0.29
C GLU A 107 18.00 2.82 0.48
N GLY A 108 17.14 3.57 1.24
CA GLY A 108 17.58 4.67 2.10
C GLY A 108 18.39 4.23 3.33
N SER A 109 18.47 2.93 3.60
CA SER A 109 19.34 2.36 4.64
C SER A 109 20.48 1.53 4.07
N CYS A 110 20.69 1.60 2.76
CA CYS A 110 21.82 0.92 2.12
C CYS A 110 23.13 1.60 2.50
N THR A 111 24.15 0.81 2.84
CA THR A 111 25.51 1.32 3.12
C THR A 111 26.11 2.14 1.97
N LEU A 112 25.58 1.96 0.76
CA LEU A 112 25.97 2.70 -0.44
C LEU A 112 25.10 3.93 -0.72
N GLU A 113 24.32 4.43 0.22
CA GLU A 113 23.39 5.55 -0.03
C GLU A 113 24.11 6.75 -0.67
N GLU A 114 25.23 7.19 -0.11
CA GLU A 114 26.05 8.30 -0.63
C GLU A 114 26.67 8.04 -2.01
N PHE A 115 26.85 6.78 -2.38
CA PHE A 115 27.37 6.34 -3.69
C PHE A 115 26.24 5.90 -4.64
N GLY A 116 25.01 6.20 -4.30
CA GLY A 116 23.80 5.65 -4.92
C GLY A 116 23.52 4.22 -4.44
N ALA A 117 22.52 4.06 -3.60
CA ALA A 117 22.08 2.76 -3.06
C ALA A 117 21.89 1.70 -4.15
N VAL A 118 21.99 0.42 -3.80
CA VAL A 118 21.56 -0.67 -4.69
C VAL A 118 20.09 -0.48 -5.03
N THR A 119 19.70 -0.69 -6.28
CA THR A 119 18.31 -0.60 -6.76
C THR A 119 17.52 -1.84 -6.34
N ILE A 120 17.30 -1.96 -5.03
CA ILE A 120 16.80 -3.18 -4.37
C ILE A 120 15.40 -3.53 -4.85
N GLY A 121 14.48 -2.57 -4.83
CA GLY A 121 13.09 -2.83 -5.20
C GLY A 121 12.93 -3.25 -6.66
N ALA A 122 13.67 -2.65 -7.58
CA ALA A 122 13.62 -3.04 -9.00
C ALA A 122 14.24 -4.42 -9.26
N VAL A 123 15.26 -4.81 -8.48
CA VAL A 123 15.83 -6.16 -8.55
C VAL A 123 14.87 -7.18 -7.94
N GLU A 124 14.18 -6.87 -6.82
CA GLU A 124 13.13 -7.72 -6.23
C GLU A 124 11.99 -7.95 -7.24
N LYS A 125 11.51 -6.88 -7.89
CA LYS A 125 10.54 -6.97 -9.00
C LYS A 125 11.04 -7.90 -10.11
N TYR A 126 12.29 -7.74 -10.56
CA TYR A 126 12.90 -8.59 -11.59
C TYR A 126 12.93 -10.06 -11.21
N ILE A 127 13.35 -10.38 -9.96
CA ILE A 127 13.40 -11.75 -9.45
C ILE A 127 12.03 -12.41 -9.58
N VAL A 128 11.00 -11.80 -8.99
CA VAL A 128 9.69 -12.42 -8.88
C VAL A 128 8.99 -12.50 -10.24
N ASP A 129 9.01 -11.43 -11.02
CA ASP A 129 8.39 -11.43 -12.35
C ASP A 129 9.06 -12.46 -13.28
N THR A 130 10.38 -12.62 -13.19
CA THR A 130 11.11 -13.57 -14.03
C THR A 130 10.87 -15.00 -13.55
N ALA A 131 10.95 -15.25 -12.27
CA ALA A 131 10.72 -16.59 -11.71
C ALA A 131 9.31 -17.11 -12.01
N LEU A 132 8.27 -16.28 -11.77
CA LEU A 132 6.89 -16.66 -12.09
C LEU A 132 6.67 -16.91 -13.59
N ALA A 133 7.28 -16.08 -14.46
CA ALA A 133 7.20 -16.24 -15.91
C ALA A 133 7.92 -17.50 -16.40
N THR A 134 8.96 -17.96 -15.69
CA THR A 134 9.71 -19.19 -16.03
C THR A 134 9.23 -20.42 -15.26
N GLY A 135 8.04 -20.36 -14.66
CA GLY A 135 7.36 -21.51 -14.07
C GLY A 135 7.67 -21.79 -12.61
N TRP A 136 8.44 -20.94 -11.92
CA TRP A 136 8.64 -21.07 -10.48
C TRP A 136 7.31 -20.95 -9.73
N ARG A 137 7.15 -21.80 -8.74
CA ARG A 137 6.04 -21.78 -7.75
C ARG A 137 6.58 -22.15 -6.39
N PRO A 138 5.93 -21.72 -5.28
CA PRO A 138 6.25 -22.24 -3.95
C PRO A 138 6.18 -23.75 -3.91
N ASP A 139 7.19 -24.40 -3.33
CA ASP A 139 7.20 -25.86 -3.17
C ASP A 139 6.36 -26.24 -1.96
N MET A 140 5.25 -26.94 -2.22
CA MET A 140 4.31 -27.43 -1.21
C MET A 140 4.40 -28.95 -0.99
N ALA A 141 5.34 -29.63 -1.65
CA ALA A 141 5.39 -31.11 -1.65
C ALA A 141 5.67 -31.70 -0.25
N ALA A 142 6.41 -30.98 0.60
CA ALA A 142 6.71 -31.41 1.96
C ALA A 142 5.70 -30.92 3.01
N VAL A 143 4.66 -30.19 2.61
CA VAL A 143 3.67 -29.63 3.54
C VAL A 143 2.61 -30.69 3.87
N GLU A 144 2.62 -31.16 5.10
CA GLU A 144 1.60 -32.09 5.61
C GLU A 144 0.38 -31.33 6.11
N SER A 145 -0.81 -31.83 5.77
CA SER A 145 -2.07 -31.24 6.25
C SER A 145 -2.25 -31.47 7.75
N THR A 146 -2.50 -30.40 8.49
CA THR A 146 -2.82 -30.47 9.93
C THR A 146 -4.29 -30.88 10.19
N GLY A 147 -5.13 -30.90 9.15
CA GLY A 147 -6.58 -31.03 9.30
C GLY A 147 -7.28 -29.78 9.86
N LYS A 148 -6.53 -28.72 10.19
CA LYS A 148 -7.03 -27.47 10.76
C LYS A 148 -7.46 -26.47 9.67
N ARG A 149 -8.46 -25.64 10.01
CA ARG A 149 -9.03 -24.64 9.10
C ARG A 149 -9.08 -23.27 9.74
N VAL A 150 -8.72 -22.25 8.99
CA VAL A 150 -8.73 -20.85 9.45
C VAL A 150 -9.49 -20.00 8.43
N ALA A 151 -10.45 -19.19 8.91
CA ALA A 151 -11.08 -18.16 8.12
C ALA A 151 -10.24 -16.89 8.18
N VAL A 152 -10.00 -16.27 7.02
CA VAL A 152 -9.30 -15.00 6.88
C VAL A 152 -10.29 -13.96 6.33
N ILE A 153 -10.62 -12.95 7.12
CA ILE A 153 -11.55 -11.88 6.75
C ILE A 153 -10.76 -10.70 6.20
N GLY A 154 -10.91 -10.44 4.90
CA GLY A 154 -10.17 -9.43 4.15
C GLY A 154 -9.07 -10.03 3.29
N ALA A 155 -9.16 -9.87 1.97
CA ALA A 155 -8.17 -10.30 0.97
C ALA A 155 -7.16 -9.19 0.64
N GLY A 156 -6.92 -8.24 1.56
CA GLY A 156 -5.86 -7.24 1.48
C GLY A 156 -4.49 -7.82 1.85
N PRO A 157 -3.42 -6.98 1.86
CA PRO A 157 -2.05 -7.44 2.10
C PRO A 157 -1.87 -8.30 3.35
N ALA A 158 -2.48 -7.91 4.49
CA ALA A 158 -2.38 -8.67 5.74
C ALA A 158 -3.07 -10.04 5.63
N GLY A 159 -4.29 -10.09 5.06
CA GLY A 159 -5.01 -11.35 4.90
C GLY A 159 -4.33 -12.29 3.90
N LEU A 160 -3.82 -11.79 2.78
CA LEU A 160 -3.09 -12.60 1.80
C LEU A 160 -1.78 -13.14 2.39
N ALA A 161 -1.06 -12.34 3.18
CA ALA A 161 0.15 -12.79 3.86
C ALA A 161 -0.15 -13.83 4.95
N CYS A 162 -1.26 -13.67 5.68
CA CYS A 162 -1.73 -14.65 6.65
C CYS A 162 -2.08 -15.98 5.96
N ALA A 163 -2.87 -15.94 4.89
CA ALA A 163 -3.28 -17.12 4.14
C ALA A 163 -2.08 -17.88 3.53
N ASP A 164 -1.09 -17.14 2.98
CA ASP A 164 0.16 -17.72 2.46
C ASP A 164 0.87 -18.55 3.56
N ARG A 165 1.06 -17.98 4.74
CA ARG A 165 1.77 -18.66 5.84
C ARG A 165 0.98 -19.79 6.48
N LEU A 166 -0.34 -19.67 6.56
CA LEU A 166 -1.20 -20.76 6.99
C LEU A 166 -1.08 -21.97 6.03
N ALA A 167 -1.10 -21.71 4.71
CA ALA A 167 -0.92 -22.75 3.71
C ALA A 167 0.45 -23.45 3.86
N HIS A 168 1.55 -22.70 4.02
CA HIS A 168 2.86 -23.28 4.28
C HIS A 168 2.94 -24.11 5.58
N ALA A 169 2.08 -23.82 6.55
CA ALA A 169 1.97 -24.58 7.80
C ALA A 169 1.00 -25.77 7.71
N GLY A 170 0.49 -26.11 6.53
CA GLY A 170 -0.46 -27.20 6.33
C GLY A 170 -1.87 -26.93 6.87
N VAL A 171 -2.20 -25.66 7.12
CA VAL A 171 -3.52 -25.22 7.59
C VAL A 171 -4.36 -24.74 6.40
N GLN A 172 -5.59 -25.23 6.30
CA GLN A 172 -6.53 -24.82 5.25
C GLN A 172 -6.98 -23.37 5.48
N ALA A 173 -6.49 -22.43 4.70
CA ALA A 173 -6.94 -21.05 4.73
C ALA A 173 -8.12 -20.83 3.77
N VAL A 174 -9.19 -20.18 4.26
CA VAL A 174 -10.33 -19.73 3.46
C VAL A 174 -10.48 -18.22 3.63
N VAL A 175 -10.23 -17.49 2.55
CA VAL A 175 -10.22 -16.03 2.55
C VAL A 175 -11.57 -15.50 2.08
N TYR A 176 -12.19 -14.68 2.91
CA TYR A 176 -13.44 -13.97 2.64
C TYR A 176 -13.16 -12.51 2.34
N ASP A 177 -13.75 -11.99 1.30
CA ASP A 177 -13.73 -10.55 1.02
C ASP A 177 -15.06 -10.08 0.44
N ARG A 178 -15.47 -8.88 0.82
CA ARG A 178 -16.70 -8.24 0.32
C ARG A 178 -16.62 -7.87 -1.16
N TYR A 179 -15.42 -7.69 -1.69
CA TYR A 179 -15.17 -7.37 -3.09
C TYR A 179 -14.96 -8.64 -3.92
N GLU A 180 -15.16 -8.53 -5.23
CA GLU A 180 -15.10 -9.63 -6.20
C GLU A 180 -13.65 -10.02 -6.57
N GLN A 181 -12.68 -9.21 -6.14
CA GLN A 181 -11.26 -9.41 -6.43
C GLN A 181 -10.43 -9.31 -5.15
N ILE A 182 -9.34 -10.08 -5.11
CA ILE A 182 -8.36 -10.00 -4.02
C ILE A 182 -7.50 -8.74 -4.14
N GLY A 183 -6.80 -8.41 -3.07
CA GLY A 183 -5.80 -7.34 -3.03
C GLY A 183 -6.20 -6.15 -2.16
N GLY A 184 -7.50 -5.96 -1.86
CA GLY A 184 -7.96 -4.79 -1.13
C GLY A 184 -7.49 -3.50 -1.82
N LEU A 185 -6.83 -2.59 -1.08
CA LEU A 185 -6.31 -1.34 -1.67
C LEU A 185 -5.17 -1.54 -2.69
N LEU A 186 -4.53 -2.70 -2.77
CA LEU A 186 -3.61 -3.00 -3.87
C LEU A 186 -4.35 -3.06 -5.21
N GLN A 187 -5.56 -3.62 -5.20
CA GLN A 187 -6.42 -3.74 -6.37
C GLN A 187 -7.15 -2.44 -6.67
N PHE A 188 -7.75 -1.85 -5.64
CA PHE A 188 -8.72 -0.78 -5.83
C PHE A 188 -8.16 0.62 -5.50
N GLY A 189 -7.19 0.76 -4.60
CA GLY A 189 -6.68 2.06 -4.13
C GLY A 189 -5.41 2.52 -4.84
N ILE A 190 -4.43 1.64 -5.04
CA ILE A 190 -3.17 1.99 -5.68
C ILE A 190 -3.38 2.08 -7.21
N PRO A 191 -3.01 3.18 -7.88
CA PRO A 191 -3.17 3.31 -9.32
C PRO A 191 -2.35 2.29 -10.12
N SER A 192 -2.84 1.93 -11.32
CA SER A 192 -2.20 0.93 -12.19
C SER A 192 -0.80 1.35 -12.65
N PHE A 193 -0.52 2.66 -12.77
CA PHE A 193 0.82 3.15 -13.11
C PHE A 193 1.87 2.92 -12.00
N LYS A 194 1.46 2.50 -10.80
CA LYS A 194 2.34 2.04 -9.71
C LYS A 194 2.32 0.53 -9.54
N LEU A 195 1.17 -0.10 -9.75
CA LEU A 195 0.97 -1.53 -9.57
C LEU A 195 -0.03 -2.06 -10.61
N ASP A 196 0.47 -2.74 -11.63
CA ASP A 196 -0.37 -3.40 -12.62
C ASP A 196 -1.24 -4.49 -11.97
N LYS A 197 -2.53 -4.49 -12.27
CA LYS A 197 -3.50 -5.38 -11.62
C LYS A 197 -3.31 -6.86 -11.96
N SER A 198 -2.65 -7.15 -13.07
CA SER A 198 -2.24 -8.52 -13.42
C SER A 198 -1.28 -9.14 -12.40
N VAL A 199 -0.53 -8.31 -11.65
CA VAL A 199 0.33 -8.77 -10.54
C VAL A 199 -0.52 -9.41 -9.46
N ILE A 200 -1.64 -8.78 -9.10
CA ILE A 200 -2.58 -9.30 -8.08
C ILE A 200 -3.27 -10.58 -8.57
N SER A 201 -3.69 -10.61 -9.84
CA SER A 201 -4.27 -11.81 -10.45
C SER A 201 -3.28 -12.99 -10.46
N ARG A 202 -2.01 -12.74 -10.78
CA ARG A 202 -0.95 -13.76 -10.69
C ARG A 202 -0.75 -14.27 -9.27
N ARG A 203 -0.77 -13.39 -8.26
CA ARG A 203 -0.69 -13.79 -6.84
C ARG A 203 -1.86 -14.67 -6.44
N ARG A 204 -3.09 -14.36 -6.90
CA ARG A 204 -4.25 -15.22 -6.68
C ARG A 204 -3.98 -16.63 -7.17
N ASN A 205 -3.53 -16.78 -8.41
CA ASN A 205 -3.24 -18.11 -8.99
C ASN A 205 -2.16 -18.87 -8.19
N VAL A 206 -1.16 -18.16 -7.65
CA VAL A 206 -0.14 -18.77 -6.79
C VAL A 206 -0.77 -19.29 -5.49
N LEU A 207 -1.57 -18.50 -4.81
CA LEU A 207 -2.22 -18.87 -3.54
C LEU A 207 -3.24 -20.01 -3.74
N GLU A 208 -4.03 -19.97 -4.81
CA GLU A 208 -4.93 -21.07 -5.17
C GLU A 208 -4.16 -22.37 -5.44
N GLY A 209 -3.01 -22.28 -6.12
CA GLY A 209 -2.09 -23.42 -6.34
C GLY A 209 -1.47 -23.95 -5.05
N MET A 210 -1.40 -23.17 -3.97
CA MET A 210 -0.98 -23.58 -2.63
C MET A 210 -2.14 -24.17 -1.81
N GLY A 211 -3.36 -24.19 -2.34
CA GLY A 211 -4.55 -24.71 -1.66
C GLY A 211 -5.37 -23.65 -0.89
N VAL A 212 -5.04 -22.38 -0.98
CA VAL A 212 -5.87 -21.31 -0.40
C VAL A 212 -7.19 -21.20 -1.15
N GLN A 213 -8.29 -21.11 -0.43
CA GLN A 213 -9.62 -20.93 -1.01
C GLN A 213 -10.08 -19.48 -0.86
N PHE A 214 -10.78 -18.96 -1.87
CA PHE A 214 -11.36 -17.63 -1.85
C PHE A 214 -12.88 -17.67 -1.91
N ARG A 215 -13.53 -16.88 -1.06
CA ARG A 215 -14.96 -16.58 -1.01
C ARG A 215 -15.13 -15.08 -1.19
N LEU A 216 -15.09 -14.65 -2.44
CA LEU A 216 -15.19 -13.23 -2.83
C LEU A 216 -16.64 -12.81 -3.03
N GLY A 217 -16.91 -11.51 -2.92
CA GLY A 217 -18.27 -10.97 -2.95
C GLY A 217 -19.09 -11.33 -1.69
N VAL A 218 -18.44 -11.75 -0.60
CA VAL A 218 -19.08 -12.18 0.66
C VAL A 218 -18.72 -11.23 1.78
N GLU A 219 -19.72 -10.54 2.33
CA GLU A 219 -19.56 -9.59 3.42
C GLU A 219 -19.87 -10.24 4.78
N ILE A 220 -18.87 -10.25 5.66
CA ILE A 220 -19.05 -10.76 7.03
C ILE A 220 -19.92 -9.80 7.84
N GLY A 221 -20.88 -10.34 8.55
CA GLY A 221 -21.91 -9.59 9.27
C GLY A 221 -23.19 -9.32 8.47
N CYS A 222 -23.14 -9.56 7.13
CA CYS A 222 -24.29 -9.46 6.24
C CYS A 222 -24.62 -10.82 5.61
N ASP A 223 -23.73 -11.37 4.77
CA ASP A 223 -23.94 -12.63 4.04
C ASP A 223 -23.60 -13.83 4.91
N VAL A 224 -22.58 -13.74 5.74
CA VAL A 224 -22.11 -14.77 6.69
C VAL A 224 -21.82 -14.10 8.03
N THR A 225 -22.30 -14.71 9.12
CA THR A 225 -22.05 -14.17 10.46
C THR A 225 -20.69 -14.62 11.03
N LEU A 226 -20.15 -13.87 11.98
CA LEU A 226 -18.90 -14.25 12.66
C LEU A 226 -19.09 -15.51 13.49
N GLU A 227 -20.28 -15.73 14.08
CA GLU A 227 -20.63 -16.95 14.82
C GLU A 227 -20.53 -18.19 13.92
N THR A 228 -21.02 -18.10 12.68
CA THR A 228 -20.87 -19.18 11.69
C THR A 228 -19.40 -19.50 11.43
N LEU A 229 -18.55 -18.46 11.24
CA LEU A 229 -17.12 -18.68 11.05
C LEU A 229 -16.46 -19.30 12.29
N LEU A 230 -16.84 -18.86 13.50
CA LEU A 230 -16.34 -19.45 14.74
C LEU A 230 -16.80 -20.88 14.98
N ALA A 231 -17.93 -21.29 14.42
CA ALA A 231 -18.40 -22.68 14.46
C ALA A 231 -17.64 -23.58 13.47
N ASP A 232 -17.34 -23.06 12.27
CA ASP A 232 -16.80 -23.85 11.16
C ASP A 232 -15.26 -23.88 11.10
N TYR A 233 -14.57 -22.97 11.80
CA TYR A 233 -13.12 -22.81 11.75
C TYR A 233 -12.47 -22.88 13.13
N ASP A 234 -11.23 -23.37 13.19
CA ASP A 234 -10.44 -23.46 14.43
C ASP A 234 -10.03 -22.06 14.95
N ALA A 235 -9.77 -21.11 14.05
CA ALA A 235 -9.51 -19.71 14.36
C ALA A 235 -9.94 -18.80 13.21
N VAL A 236 -10.01 -17.48 13.47
CA VAL A 236 -10.35 -16.46 12.47
C VAL A 236 -9.33 -15.33 12.54
N PHE A 237 -8.82 -14.91 11.40
CA PHE A 237 -8.00 -13.70 11.24
C PHE A 237 -8.82 -12.56 10.65
N VAL A 238 -8.69 -11.34 11.21
CA VAL A 238 -9.39 -10.13 10.78
C VAL A 238 -8.39 -9.13 10.22
N GLY A 239 -8.40 -8.92 8.92
CA GLY A 239 -7.55 -7.99 8.17
C GLY A 239 -8.38 -7.00 7.34
N THR A 240 -9.38 -6.37 7.95
CA THR A 240 -10.37 -5.51 7.26
C THR A 240 -9.86 -4.13 6.82
N GLY A 241 -8.62 -3.76 7.19
CA GLY A 241 -7.98 -2.53 6.73
C GLY A 241 -8.50 -1.24 7.40
N ALA A 242 -8.28 -0.09 6.74
CA ALA A 242 -8.68 1.23 7.19
C ALA A 242 -9.31 1.99 6.01
N TYR A 243 -10.60 2.33 6.11
CA TYR A 243 -11.37 2.92 5.02
C TYR A 243 -12.09 4.22 5.39
N ARG A 244 -12.23 4.54 6.70
CA ARG A 244 -12.86 5.78 7.12
C ARG A 244 -11.91 6.94 6.84
N TYR A 245 -12.30 7.84 5.94
CA TYR A 245 -11.50 9.03 5.67
C TYR A 245 -11.43 9.96 6.89
N THR A 246 -10.32 10.68 7.00
CA THR A 246 -10.17 11.72 8.02
C THR A 246 -10.88 12.97 7.53
N ASP A 247 -11.96 13.30 8.21
CA ASP A 247 -12.68 14.53 8.01
C ASP A 247 -11.78 15.73 8.35
N GLY A 248 -11.66 16.68 7.43
CA GLY A 248 -10.89 17.90 7.64
C GLY A 248 -11.66 18.96 8.41
N GLY A 249 -12.96 18.80 8.61
CA GLY A 249 -13.86 19.81 9.19
C GLY A 249 -13.87 21.11 8.40
N LEU A 250 -13.58 21.04 7.09
CA LEU A 250 -13.52 22.23 6.25
C LEU A 250 -14.94 22.68 5.85
N PRO A 251 -15.30 23.95 6.09
CA PRO A 251 -16.51 24.50 5.48
C PRO A 251 -16.49 24.27 3.96
N GLY A 252 -17.59 23.81 3.39
CA GLY A 252 -17.73 23.53 1.95
C GLY A 252 -17.22 22.15 1.50
N GLN A 253 -16.81 21.28 2.40
CA GLN A 253 -16.34 19.92 2.03
C GLN A 253 -17.45 19.02 1.43
N ASP A 254 -18.72 19.36 1.62
CA ASP A 254 -19.88 18.63 1.12
C ASP A 254 -20.34 19.12 -0.27
N LEU A 255 -19.63 20.05 -0.90
CA LEU A 255 -19.94 20.54 -2.23
C LEU A 255 -19.77 19.43 -3.28
N LYS A 256 -20.55 19.48 -4.39
CA LYS A 256 -20.68 18.39 -5.37
C LYS A 256 -19.38 17.90 -6.00
N ASN A 257 -18.40 18.77 -6.21
CA ASN A 257 -17.11 18.49 -6.85
C ASN A 257 -15.96 18.44 -5.83
N VAL A 258 -16.27 18.22 -4.56
CA VAL A 258 -15.30 17.91 -3.50
C VAL A 258 -15.31 16.41 -3.28
N LEU A 259 -14.15 15.79 -3.48
CA LEU A 259 -13.99 14.34 -3.50
C LEU A 259 -13.06 13.89 -2.38
N PRO A 260 -13.43 12.88 -1.59
CA PRO A 260 -12.46 12.19 -0.75
C PRO A 260 -11.53 11.33 -1.59
N ALA A 261 -10.25 11.32 -1.24
CA ALA A 261 -9.20 10.69 -2.04
C ALA A 261 -9.42 9.20 -2.30
N LEU A 262 -9.85 8.42 -1.29
CA LEU A 262 -9.98 6.97 -1.47
C LEU A 262 -11.13 6.59 -2.42
N PRO A 263 -12.35 7.13 -2.28
CA PRO A 263 -13.41 6.93 -3.27
C PRO A 263 -13.00 7.34 -4.68
N PHE A 264 -12.31 8.48 -4.83
CA PHE A 264 -11.76 8.92 -6.11
C PHE A 264 -10.82 7.87 -6.72
N LEU A 265 -9.83 7.39 -5.96
CA LEU A 265 -8.84 6.40 -6.45
C LEU A 265 -9.49 5.06 -6.77
N VAL A 266 -10.43 4.59 -5.94
CA VAL A 266 -11.10 3.30 -6.15
C VAL A 266 -11.98 3.34 -7.39
N GLN A 267 -12.77 4.39 -7.56
CA GLN A 267 -13.61 4.54 -8.74
C GLN A 267 -12.76 4.66 -10.02
N ASN A 268 -11.69 5.46 -9.96
CA ASN A 268 -10.76 5.57 -11.07
C ASN A 268 -10.10 4.22 -11.42
N SER A 269 -9.67 3.45 -10.42
CA SER A 269 -9.07 2.12 -10.63
C SER A 269 -10.05 1.15 -11.29
N ARG A 270 -11.34 1.21 -10.93
CA ARG A 270 -12.40 0.40 -11.55
C ARG A 270 -12.59 0.77 -13.03
N ILE A 271 -12.68 2.07 -13.33
CA ILE A 271 -12.82 2.56 -14.72
C ILE A 271 -11.63 2.12 -15.57
N VAL A 272 -10.41 2.34 -15.09
CA VAL A 272 -9.17 2.01 -15.80
C VAL A 272 -9.02 0.49 -16.03
N SER A 273 -9.46 -0.33 -15.08
CA SER A 273 -9.40 -1.80 -15.20
C SER A 273 -10.54 -2.40 -16.01
N GLY A 274 -11.50 -1.60 -16.49
CA GLY A 274 -12.70 -2.09 -17.17
C GLY A 274 -13.62 -2.93 -16.26
N SER A 275 -13.44 -2.86 -14.94
CA SER A 275 -14.30 -3.50 -13.97
C SER A 275 -15.62 -2.75 -13.89
N ASP A 276 -16.70 -3.47 -13.52
CA ASP A 276 -18.01 -2.85 -13.36
C ASP A 276 -17.92 -1.65 -12.39
N ALA A 277 -18.24 -0.46 -12.90
CA ALA A 277 -18.27 0.77 -12.11
C ALA A 277 -19.30 0.71 -10.96
N HIS A 278 -20.22 -0.25 -11.00
CA HIS A 278 -21.28 -0.47 -10.04
C HIS A 278 -20.97 -1.53 -8.96
N GLY A 279 -19.70 -1.97 -8.84
CA GLY A 279 -19.29 -2.88 -7.76
C GLY A 279 -19.67 -2.36 -6.37
N ARG A 280 -19.66 -3.24 -5.34
CA ARG A 280 -20.06 -2.87 -3.96
C ARG A 280 -19.38 -1.56 -3.52
N PRO A 281 -20.11 -0.64 -2.86
CA PRO A 281 -19.55 0.62 -2.36
C PRO A 281 -18.37 0.35 -1.42
N ILE A 282 -17.46 1.30 -1.33
CA ILE A 282 -16.39 1.26 -0.33
C ILE A 282 -17.02 1.32 1.06
N ALA A 283 -16.47 0.57 2.03
CA ALA A 283 -16.94 0.58 3.41
C ALA A 283 -17.05 2.02 3.95
N GLY A 284 -18.23 2.43 4.37
CA GLY A 284 -18.52 3.79 4.83
C GLY A 284 -18.95 4.77 3.74
N TRP A 285 -19.14 4.30 2.48
CA TRP A 285 -19.69 5.07 1.36
C TRP A 285 -20.83 4.27 0.76
N GLU A 286 -22.06 4.73 0.95
CA GLU A 286 -23.27 4.02 0.50
C GLU A 286 -23.50 4.17 -1.00
N ASP A 287 -22.99 5.26 -1.60
CA ASP A 287 -23.13 5.55 -3.03
C ASP A 287 -21.82 5.32 -3.80
N THR A 288 -21.95 4.79 -5.00
CA THR A 288 -20.84 4.81 -5.98
C THR A 288 -20.59 6.27 -6.37
N LEU A 289 -19.40 6.79 -6.03
CA LEU A 289 -19.02 8.14 -6.42
C LEU A 289 -18.92 8.21 -7.95
N ALA A 290 -19.79 8.97 -8.59
CA ALA A 290 -19.59 9.33 -9.99
C ALA A 290 -18.38 10.28 -10.06
N LEU A 291 -17.30 9.86 -10.74
CA LEU A 291 -16.19 10.78 -10.95
C LEU A 291 -16.62 11.91 -11.89
N PRO A 292 -16.36 13.16 -11.52
CA PRO A 292 -16.53 14.26 -12.45
C PRO A 292 -15.53 14.12 -13.59
N ASP A 293 -15.89 14.63 -14.75
CA ASP A 293 -14.95 14.80 -15.85
C ASP A 293 -13.87 15.80 -15.42
N LEU A 294 -12.59 15.37 -15.46
CA LEU A 294 -11.45 16.21 -15.09
C LEU A 294 -10.78 16.86 -16.30
N GLU A 295 -11.18 16.53 -17.54
CA GLU A 295 -10.57 17.09 -18.74
C GLU A 295 -10.69 18.62 -18.74
N GLY A 296 -9.56 19.29 -18.92
CA GLY A 296 -9.50 20.76 -18.92
C GLY A 296 -9.73 21.44 -17.59
N LYS A 297 -9.96 20.70 -16.48
CA LYS A 297 -10.27 21.25 -15.15
C LYS A 297 -9.03 21.65 -14.34
N ARG A 298 -9.22 22.56 -13.38
CA ARG A 298 -8.27 22.91 -12.34
C ARG A 298 -8.55 22.03 -11.13
N VAL A 299 -7.62 21.17 -10.79
CA VAL A 299 -7.74 20.24 -9.65
C VAL A 299 -6.81 20.67 -8.52
N VAL A 300 -7.36 20.80 -7.32
CA VAL A 300 -6.58 21.03 -6.10
C VAL A 300 -6.67 19.77 -5.21
N VAL A 301 -5.52 19.20 -4.87
CA VAL A 301 -5.42 18.08 -3.93
C VAL A 301 -4.88 18.60 -2.60
N LEU A 302 -5.62 18.38 -1.52
CA LEU A 302 -5.29 18.79 -0.17
C LEU A 302 -4.63 17.63 0.56
N GLY A 303 -3.31 17.72 0.80
CA GLY A 303 -2.54 16.70 1.52
C GLY A 303 -1.30 16.24 0.77
N GLY A 304 -0.24 15.91 1.53
CA GLY A 304 1.10 15.60 1.01
C GLY A 304 1.58 14.17 1.25
N GLY A 305 0.67 13.22 1.52
CA GLY A 305 0.99 11.80 1.67
C GLY A 305 1.03 11.04 0.34
N ASP A 306 1.40 9.75 0.39
CA ASP A 306 1.43 8.90 -0.81
C ASP A 306 0.05 8.83 -1.51
N THR A 307 -1.05 8.84 -0.75
CA THR A 307 -2.41 8.93 -1.30
C THR A 307 -2.62 10.24 -2.09
N GLY A 308 -2.11 11.36 -1.57
CA GLY A 308 -2.15 12.65 -2.29
C GLY A 308 -1.37 12.57 -3.61
N MET A 309 -0.20 11.92 -3.61
CA MET A 309 0.59 11.70 -4.83
C MET A 309 -0.15 10.83 -5.83
N ASP A 310 -0.84 9.81 -5.39
CA ASP A 310 -1.68 8.96 -6.24
C ASP A 310 -2.84 9.78 -6.86
N CYS A 311 -3.46 10.67 -6.08
CA CYS A 311 -4.53 11.56 -6.57
C CYS A 311 -4.04 12.57 -7.61
N VAL A 312 -2.94 13.31 -7.33
CA VAL A 312 -2.46 14.31 -8.29
C VAL A 312 -2.03 13.69 -9.60
N ARG A 313 -1.35 12.55 -9.56
CA ARG A 313 -0.89 11.83 -10.75
C ARG A 313 -2.04 11.20 -11.54
N SER A 314 -3.08 10.74 -10.84
CA SER A 314 -4.31 10.26 -11.47
C SER A 314 -5.06 11.41 -12.15
N ALA A 315 -5.18 12.57 -11.50
CA ALA A 315 -5.84 13.75 -12.08
C ALA A 315 -5.12 14.25 -13.36
N VAL A 316 -3.78 14.21 -13.39
CA VAL A 316 -3.01 14.50 -14.62
C VAL A 316 -3.40 13.57 -15.75
N ARG A 317 -3.47 12.25 -15.49
CA ARG A 317 -3.83 11.22 -16.49
C ARG A 317 -5.28 11.31 -16.97
N LEU A 318 -6.14 11.88 -16.15
CA LEU A 318 -7.56 12.17 -16.49
C LEU A 318 -7.72 13.50 -17.25
N GLY A 319 -6.62 14.12 -17.70
CA GLY A 319 -6.66 15.30 -18.57
C GLY A 319 -6.86 16.63 -17.86
N ALA A 320 -6.66 16.71 -16.55
CA ALA A 320 -6.76 17.98 -15.82
C ALA A 320 -5.76 19.02 -16.40
N ALA A 321 -6.24 20.23 -16.73
CA ALA A 321 -5.41 21.28 -17.29
C ALA A 321 -4.38 21.84 -16.29
N ARG A 322 -4.71 21.81 -15.00
CA ARG A 322 -3.82 22.22 -13.93
C ARG A 322 -4.08 21.38 -12.67
N VAL A 323 -3.04 20.73 -12.17
CA VAL A 323 -3.11 19.99 -10.90
C VAL A 323 -2.20 20.66 -9.87
N THR A 324 -2.77 21.00 -8.72
CA THR A 324 -2.04 21.63 -7.60
C THR A 324 -2.15 20.75 -6.35
N CYS A 325 -1.00 20.42 -5.75
CA CYS A 325 -0.93 19.80 -4.43
C CYS A 325 -0.70 20.89 -3.39
N ALA A 326 -1.65 21.11 -2.49
CA ALA A 326 -1.50 22.05 -1.38
C ALA A 326 -1.17 21.30 -0.09
N TYR A 327 -0.05 21.65 0.54
CA TYR A 327 0.44 21.01 1.74
C TYR A 327 0.77 22.02 2.83
N ARG A 328 0.27 21.75 4.05
CA ARG A 328 0.35 22.71 5.17
C ARG A 328 1.74 22.90 5.80
N ARG A 329 2.71 22.06 5.48
CA ARG A 329 4.11 22.17 5.96
C ARG A 329 5.05 22.37 4.78
N ASP A 330 6.34 22.45 5.06
CA ASP A 330 7.38 22.49 4.06
C ASP A 330 7.59 21.16 3.33
N GLU A 331 8.38 21.18 2.28
CA GLU A 331 8.69 19.98 1.48
C GLU A 331 9.40 18.90 2.29
N ALA A 332 10.35 19.29 3.16
CA ALA A 332 11.12 18.35 3.96
C ALA A 332 10.23 17.54 4.95
N SER A 333 9.11 18.13 5.36
CA SER A 333 8.13 17.50 6.24
C SER A 333 7.07 16.67 5.50
N MET A 334 7.17 16.56 4.17
CA MET A 334 6.17 15.86 3.36
C MET A 334 6.24 14.35 3.63
N PRO A 335 5.11 13.68 3.99
CA PRO A 335 5.12 12.26 4.30
C PRO A 335 5.13 11.37 3.05
N GLY A 336 4.85 11.90 1.86
CA GLY A 336 4.93 11.19 0.59
C GLY A 336 6.36 10.79 0.24
N SER A 337 6.54 9.65 -0.46
CA SER A 337 7.85 9.23 -0.96
C SER A 337 8.47 10.29 -1.85
N ALA A 338 9.75 10.61 -1.63
CA ALA A 338 10.47 11.60 -2.44
C ALA A 338 10.47 11.23 -3.94
N ARG A 339 10.50 9.94 -4.24
CA ARG A 339 10.39 9.42 -5.61
C ARG A 339 9.03 9.75 -6.24
N GLU A 340 7.94 9.58 -5.49
CA GLU A 340 6.59 9.89 -6.00
C GLU A 340 6.37 11.39 -6.18
N VAL A 341 6.92 12.21 -5.29
CA VAL A 341 6.92 13.67 -5.43
C VAL A 341 7.69 14.10 -6.68
N ALA A 342 8.88 13.52 -6.93
CA ALA A 342 9.66 13.79 -8.13
C ALA A 342 8.90 13.38 -9.41
N ASN A 343 8.28 12.20 -9.43
CA ASN A 343 7.46 11.75 -10.56
C ASN A 343 6.28 12.70 -10.81
N ALA A 344 5.59 13.16 -9.77
CA ALA A 344 4.49 14.11 -9.90
C ALA A 344 4.95 15.47 -10.46
N ARG A 345 6.13 15.96 -10.06
CA ARG A 345 6.72 17.20 -10.63
C ARG A 345 7.05 17.04 -12.11
N GLU A 346 7.66 15.94 -12.49
CA GLU A 346 7.91 15.62 -13.91
C GLU A 346 6.62 15.63 -14.72
N GLU A 347 5.53 15.15 -14.15
CA GLU A 347 4.19 15.11 -14.77
C GLU A 347 3.46 16.47 -14.72
N GLY A 348 4.13 17.55 -14.29
CA GLY A 348 3.60 18.92 -14.32
C GLY A 348 2.76 19.34 -13.10
N VAL A 349 2.73 18.53 -12.04
CA VAL A 349 2.02 18.90 -10.81
C VAL A 349 2.70 20.10 -10.13
N ARG A 350 1.91 21.12 -9.81
CA ARG A 350 2.34 22.27 -9.02
C ARG A 350 2.24 21.96 -7.52
N PHE A 351 3.34 22.13 -6.78
CA PHE A 351 3.35 22.01 -5.32
C PHE A 351 3.30 23.37 -4.66
N LEU A 352 2.38 23.55 -3.72
CA LEU A 352 2.25 24.71 -2.84
C LEU A 352 2.47 24.23 -1.41
N PHE A 353 3.67 24.45 -0.91
CA PHE A 353 4.03 24.17 0.49
C PHE A 353 3.63 25.32 1.40
N ASN A 354 3.54 25.04 2.69
CA ASN A 354 3.15 26.03 3.71
C ASN A 354 1.79 26.67 3.38
N ARG A 355 0.82 25.87 2.95
CA ARG A 355 -0.55 26.29 2.64
C ARG A 355 -1.54 25.38 3.36
N GLN A 356 -2.17 25.93 4.39
CA GLN A 356 -3.22 25.23 5.15
C GLN A 356 -4.58 25.67 4.61
N PRO A 357 -5.46 24.71 4.23
CA PRO A 357 -6.82 25.04 3.83
C PRO A 357 -7.64 25.53 5.03
N LEU A 358 -8.50 26.51 4.81
CA LEU A 358 -9.45 27.08 5.78
C LEU A 358 -10.89 26.74 5.41
N SER A 359 -11.26 26.90 4.14
CA SER A 359 -12.60 26.65 3.61
C SER A 359 -12.52 26.30 2.13
N ILE A 360 -13.58 25.67 1.63
CA ILE A 360 -13.82 25.44 0.20
C ILE A 360 -14.95 26.35 -0.20
N GLU A 361 -14.72 27.20 -1.19
CA GLU A 361 -15.63 28.26 -1.59
C GLU A 361 -16.65 27.75 -2.61
N ALA A 362 -17.94 28.03 -2.32
CA ALA A 362 -19.04 27.63 -3.18
C ALA A 362 -19.33 28.64 -4.29
N GLY A 363 -19.57 28.15 -5.49
CA GLY A 363 -20.16 28.90 -6.61
C GLY A 363 -21.70 28.91 -6.55
N ALA A 364 -22.32 29.30 -7.65
CA ALA A 364 -23.77 29.49 -7.72
C ALA A 364 -24.58 28.17 -7.64
N ASP A 365 -24.01 27.03 -8.02
CA ASP A 365 -24.70 25.74 -8.17
C ASP A 365 -24.28 24.70 -7.11
N ASP A 366 -23.84 25.13 -5.93
CA ASP A 366 -23.27 24.29 -4.87
C ASP A 366 -22.03 23.48 -5.36
N GLU A 367 -21.27 24.04 -6.26
CA GLU A 367 -19.99 23.50 -6.73
C GLU A 367 -18.84 24.32 -6.14
N ALA A 368 -17.73 23.64 -5.82
CA ALA A 368 -16.51 24.33 -5.40
C ALA A 368 -15.92 25.14 -6.56
N ILE A 369 -15.53 26.38 -6.27
CA ILE A 369 -14.81 27.27 -7.20
C ILE A 369 -13.37 27.50 -6.77
N GLY A 370 -12.99 27.07 -5.59
CA GLY A 370 -11.64 27.20 -5.05
C GLY A 370 -11.53 26.82 -3.59
N VAL A 371 -10.33 26.92 -3.08
CA VAL A 371 -10.00 26.68 -1.67
C VAL A 371 -9.34 27.92 -1.09
N THR A 372 -9.91 28.50 -0.05
CA THR A 372 -9.23 29.53 0.73
C THR A 372 -8.17 28.89 1.59
N VAL A 373 -6.94 29.31 1.39
CA VAL A 373 -5.75 28.84 2.13
C VAL A 373 -5.07 29.98 2.85
N VAL A 374 -4.39 29.65 3.95
CA VAL A 374 -3.53 30.57 4.71
C VAL A 374 -2.08 30.10 4.63
N GLU A 375 -1.14 31.03 4.59
CA GLU A 375 0.27 30.70 4.71
C GLU A 375 0.60 30.18 6.12
N THR A 376 1.58 29.27 6.21
CA THR A 376 2.02 28.72 7.48
C THR A 376 3.53 28.76 7.61
N HIS A 377 4.01 28.72 8.83
CA HIS A 377 5.40 28.43 9.16
C HIS A 377 5.46 27.23 10.13
N LEU A 378 6.62 26.58 10.23
CA LEU A 378 6.82 25.52 11.20
C LEU A 378 7.01 26.09 12.60
N GLY A 379 6.15 25.69 13.53
CA GLY A 379 6.24 26.00 14.94
C GLY A 379 7.37 25.23 15.65
N GLU A 380 7.43 25.37 16.98
CA GLU A 380 8.36 24.62 17.80
C GLU A 380 8.07 23.09 17.78
N PRO A 381 9.09 22.23 17.93
CA PRO A 381 8.89 20.79 17.97
C PRO A 381 8.02 20.38 19.15
N ASP A 382 7.07 19.45 18.93
CA ASP A 382 6.33 18.78 20.01
C ASP A 382 7.22 17.77 20.76
N ALA A 383 6.67 17.11 21.79
CA ALA A 383 7.39 16.12 22.60
C ALA A 383 7.91 14.90 21.79
N GLN A 384 7.40 14.69 20.57
CA GLN A 384 7.85 13.69 19.63
C GLN A 384 8.78 14.25 18.54
N GLY A 385 9.22 15.52 18.67
CA GLY A 385 10.09 16.20 17.71
C GLY A 385 9.38 16.67 16.42
N ARG A 386 8.05 16.60 16.34
CA ARG A 386 7.29 17.03 15.16
C ARG A 386 6.94 18.50 15.27
N ARG A 387 7.12 19.24 14.16
CA ARG A 387 6.75 20.65 14.07
C ARG A 387 5.37 20.80 13.44
N ASN A 388 4.48 21.48 14.12
CA ASN A 388 3.14 21.77 13.62
C ASN A 388 3.19 23.00 12.68
N ALA A 389 2.27 23.02 11.71
CA ALA A 389 2.04 24.20 10.89
C ALA A 389 1.30 25.25 11.73
N VAL A 390 1.83 26.48 11.76
CA VAL A 390 1.24 27.63 12.45
C VAL A 390 0.80 28.65 11.39
N PRO A 391 -0.51 29.01 11.32
CA PRO A 391 -1.01 29.99 10.37
C PRO A 391 -0.40 31.39 10.56
N ILE A 392 -0.23 32.11 9.46
CA ILE A 392 0.19 33.51 9.42
C ILE A 392 -1.07 34.35 9.14
N GLU A 393 -1.55 35.07 10.13
CA GLU A 393 -2.73 35.96 10.01
C GLU A 393 -2.59 36.97 8.87
N GLY A 394 -3.67 37.17 8.11
CA GLY A 394 -3.73 38.12 7.01
C GLY A 394 -3.04 37.68 5.72
N SER A 395 -2.65 36.40 5.64
CA SER A 395 -2.05 35.79 4.44
C SER A 395 -3.03 34.92 3.63
N GLU A 396 -4.33 35.05 3.90
CA GLU A 396 -5.36 34.28 3.24
C GLU A 396 -5.37 34.57 1.73
N SER A 397 -5.55 33.51 0.94
CA SER A 397 -5.63 33.61 -0.53
C SER A 397 -6.52 32.51 -1.10
N LEU A 398 -7.16 32.79 -2.23
CA LEU A 398 -7.99 31.82 -2.94
C LEU A 398 -7.12 31.04 -3.95
N LEU A 399 -7.13 29.70 -3.81
CA LEU A 399 -6.66 28.79 -4.84
C LEU A 399 -7.85 28.38 -5.69
N GLU A 400 -7.97 28.91 -6.90
CA GLU A 400 -9.04 28.54 -7.82
C GLU A 400 -8.99 27.04 -8.15
N ALA A 401 -10.13 26.38 -8.06
CA ALA A 401 -10.30 24.95 -8.36
C ALA A 401 -11.69 24.70 -8.92
N ASP A 402 -11.78 23.83 -9.91
CA ASP A 402 -13.04 23.29 -10.42
C ASP A 402 -13.36 21.94 -9.76
N VAL A 403 -12.36 21.29 -9.18
CA VAL A 403 -12.48 20.05 -8.39
C VAL A 403 -11.48 20.08 -7.24
N VAL A 404 -11.91 19.67 -6.06
CA VAL A 404 -11.07 19.54 -4.86
C VAL A 404 -11.02 18.09 -4.40
N ILE A 405 -9.82 17.56 -4.13
CA ILE A 405 -9.64 16.21 -3.60
C ILE A 405 -9.02 16.29 -2.21
N ILE A 406 -9.71 15.75 -1.19
CA ILE A 406 -9.27 15.75 0.20
C ILE A 406 -8.50 14.47 0.52
N ALA A 407 -7.19 14.59 0.79
CA ALA A 407 -6.27 13.48 1.04
C ALA A 407 -5.61 13.58 2.43
N PHE A 408 -6.41 13.72 3.50
CA PHE A 408 -5.92 13.86 4.89
C PHE A 408 -5.64 12.54 5.60
N GLY A 409 -5.81 11.42 4.89
CA GLY A 409 -5.55 10.07 5.40
C GLY A 409 -6.81 9.33 5.81
N PHE A 410 -6.60 8.14 6.38
CA PHE A 410 -7.65 7.18 6.72
C PHE A 410 -7.45 6.62 8.12
N SER A 411 -8.55 6.19 8.73
CA SER A 411 -8.56 5.50 10.00
C SER A 411 -9.37 4.20 9.92
N PRO A 412 -9.03 3.18 10.71
CA PRO A 412 -9.85 1.99 10.81
C PRO A 412 -11.15 2.26 11.56
N THR A 413 -12.10 1.36 11.37
CA THR A 413 -13.31 1.27 12.19
C THR A 413 -13.53 -0.19 12.49
N ALA A 414 -13.50 -0.55 13.77
CA ALA A 414 -13.82 -1.92 14.19
C ALA A 414 -15.27 -2.24 13.80
N PRO A 415 -15.53 -3.30 13.03
CA PRO A 415 -16.88 -3.66 12.62
C PRO A 415 -17.77 -4.00 13.82
N ALA A 416 -19.07 -3.63 13.75
CA ALA A 416 -20.03 -3.89 14.82
C ALA A 416 -20.18 -5.39 15.12
N TRP A 417 -20.17 -6.24 14.09
CA TRP A 417 -20.22 -7.70 14.26
C TRP A 417 -19.01 -8.27 15.03
N LEU A 418 -17.87 -7.58 15.03
CA LEU A 418 -16.68 -7.97 15.79
C LEU A 418 -16.80 -7.55 17.26
N THR A 419 -17.21 -6.31 17.51
CA THR A 419 -17.42 -5.79 18.89
C THR A 419 -18.56 -6.51 19.61
N ALA A 420 -19.59 -6.98 18.89
CA ALA A 420 -20.66 -7.81 19.45
C ALA A 420 -20.16 -9.16 20.02
N GLN A 421 -19.00 -9.64 19.56
CA GLN A 421 -18.33 -10.84 20.08
C GLN A 421 -17.35 -10.54 21.22
N GLY A 422 -17.44 -9.35 21.84
CA GLY A 422 -16.60 -8.95 22.95
C GLY A 422 -15.16 -8.56 22.56
N VAL A 423 -14.91 -8.31 21.26
CA VAL A 423 -13.60 -7.79 20.82
C VAL A 423 -13.53 -6.31 21.13
N GLU A 424 -12.51 -5.91 21.86
CA GLU A 424 -12.28 -4.53 22.23
C GLU A 424 -11.67 -3.72 21.08
N ALA A 425 -12.10 -2.47 20.98
CA ALA A 425 -11.55 -1.48 20.06
C ALA A 425 -11.14 -0.20 20.82
N GLY A 426 -10.08 0.43 20.38
CA GLY A 426 -9.65 1.72 20.88
C GLY A 426 -10.58 2.86 20.46
N SER A 427 -10.52 3.99 21.17
CA SER A 427 -11.29 5.22 20.83
C SER A 427 -11.01 5.75 19.41
N ASN A 428 -9.89 5.36 18.83
CA ASN A 428 -9.48 5.68 17.45
C ASN A 428 -10.01 4.68 16.42
N GLY A 429 -10.87 3.73 16.79
CA GLY A 429 -11.45 2.72 15.93
C GLY A 429 -10.55 1.51 15.61
N ARG A 430 -9.35 1.44 16.18
CA ARG A 430 -8.42 0.30 15.98
C ARG A 430 -8.87 -0.91 16.79
N ILE A 431 -8.78 -2.09 16.21
CA ILE A 431 -8.98 -3.35 16.93
C ILE A 431 -7.79 -3.54 17.90
N LEU A 432 -8.08 -3.87 19.16
CA LEU A 432 -7.04 -4.16 20.15
C LEU A 432 -6.61 -5.62 20.02
N ALA A 433 -5.35 -5.83 19.67
CA ALA A 433 -4.76 -7.15 19.50
C ALA A 433 -3.36 -7.23 20.16
N GLY A 434 -3.00 -8.41 20.67
CA GLY A 434 -1.80 -8.61 21.49
C GLY A 434 -1.99 -8.10 22.91
N GLY A 435 -0.89 -8.01 23.68
CA GLY A 435 -0.88 -7.53 25.06
C GLY A 435 -0.62 -8.65 26.08
N GLN A 436 -0.63 -8.29 27.36
CA GLN A 436 -0.30 -9.23 28.43
C GLN A 436 -1.24 -10.43 28.46
N GLY A 437 -0.66 -11.65 28.53
CA GLY A 437 -1.38 -12.91 28.62
C GLY A 437 -2.04 -13.39 27.33
N ARG A 438 -1.79 -12.73 26.18
CA ARG A 438 -2.29 -13.12 24.86
C ARG A 438 -1.15 -13.42 23.91
N LEU A 439 -1.44 -14.24 22.89
CA LEU A 439 -0.51 -14.42 21.78
C LEU A 439 -0.39 -13.11 20.96
N PRO A 440 0.71 -12.90 20.25
CA PRO A 440 0.81 -11.80 19.29
C PRO A 440 -0.39 -11.77 18.36
N PHE A 441 -0.94 -10.58 18.07
CA PHE A 441 -2.12 -10.38 17.20
C PHE A 441 -3.44 -11.00 17.68
N GLN A 442 -3.48 -11.74 18.79
CA GLN A 442 -4.72 -12.26 19.37
C GLN A 442 -5.54 -11.12 19.98
N THR A 443 -6.84 -11.07 19.68
CA THR A 443 -7.77 -10.08 20.24
C THR A 443 -8.19 -10.47 21.68
N THR A 444 -9.16 -9.77 22.26
CA THR A 444 -9.77 -10.18 23.55
C THR A 444 -10.57 -11.49 23.43
N HIS A 445 -10.93 -11.92 22.23
CA HIS A 445 -11.56 -13.22 21.99
C HIS A 445 -10.49 -14.30 21.70
N PRO A 446 -10.53 -15.48 22.35
CA PRO A 446 -9.44 -16.46 22.32
C PRO A 446 -9.12 -17.07 20.93
N ARG A 447 -10.07 -17.09 20.01
CA ARG A 447 -9.89 -17.62 18.64
C ARG A 447 -9.90 -16.55 17.53
N LEU A 448 -9.93 -15.24 17.89
CA LEU A 448 -9.89 -14.15 16.94
C LEU A 448 -8.54 -13.45 16.98
N PHE A 449 -7.94 -13.30 15.81
CA PHE A 449 -6.70 -12.57 15.59
C PHE A 449 -6.95 -11.41 14.64
N ALA A 450 -6.17 -10.35 14.75
CA ALA A 450 -6.30 -9.18 13.85
C ALA A 450 -4.93 -8.59 13.55
N GLY A 451 -4.77 -7.99 12.37
CA GLY A 451 -3.53 -7.34 11.96
C GLY A 451 -3.72 -6.40 10.77
N GLY A 452 -2.63 -5.76 10.35
CA GLY A 452 -2.62 -4.75 9.32
C GLY A 452 -3.27 -3.44 9.78
N ASP A 453 -3.76 -2.65 8.84
CA ASP A 453 -4.28 -1.30 9.12
C ASP A 453 -5.46 -1.30 10.09
N ALA A 454 -6.20 -2.42 10.22
CA ALA A 454 -7.28 -2.55 11.20
C ALA A 454 -6.80 -2.43 12.66
N VAL A 455 -5.56 -2.81 12.93
CA VAL A 455 -4.90 -2.77 14.25
C VAL A 455 -3.95 -1.58 14.36
N ARG A 456 -3.06 -1.42 13.37
CA ARG A 456 -2.02 -0.38 13.38
C ARG A 456 -2.54 1.01 13.03
N GLY A 457 -3.58 1.11 12.20
CA GLY A 457 -3.98 2.29 11.44
C GLY A 457 -3.34 2.26 10.05
N ALA A 458 -3.77 3.17 9.17
CA ALA A 458 -3.25 3.24 7.80
C ALA A 458 -1.72 3.40 7.79
N ASP A 459 -1.02 2.46 7.16
CA ASP A 459 0.44 2.39 7.11
C ASP A 459 0.89 1.74 5.78
N LEU A 460 2.10 1.22 5.73
CA LEU A 460 2.69 0.65 4.53
C LEU A 460 2.15 -0.75 4.23
N VAL A 461 2.10 -1.09 2.95
CA VAL A 461 1.75 -2.45 2.50
C VAL A 461 2.63 -3.50 3.16
N VAL A 462 3.95 -3.25 3.23
CA VAL A 462 4.92 -4.20 3.79
C VAL A 462 4.75 -4.41 5.29
N THR A 463 4.25 -3.42 6.05
CA THR A 463 3.93 -3.59 7.47
C THR A 463 2.69 -4.45 7.66
N ALA A 464 1.67 -4.26 6.83
CA ALA A 464 0.49 -5.13 6.82
C ALA A 464 0.85 -6.57 6.45
N VAL A 465 1.75 -6.78 5.48
CA VAL A 465 2.31 -8.10 5.12
C VAL A 465 3.01 -8.75 6.30
N ALA A 466 3.87 -8.00 7.01
CA ALA A 466 4.58 -8.51 8.19
C ALA A 466 3.60 -8.96 9.28
N GLU A 467 2.60 -8.13 9.58
CA GLU A 467 1.61 -8.46 10.62
C GLU A 467 0.73 -9.65 10.26
N GLY A 468 0.30 -9.78 9.00
CA GLY A 468 -0.44 -10.97 8.55
C GLY A 468 0.39 -12.25 8.63
N ARG A 469 1.67 -12.18 8.21
CA ARG A 469 2.63 -13.27 8.34
C ARG A 469 2.81 -13.71 9.79
N ASP A 470 3.04 -12.76 10.69
CA ASP A 470 3.37 -13.04 12.08
C ASP A 470 2.12 -13.48 12.87
N ALA A 471 0.93 -12.96 12.49
CA ALA A 471 -0.35 -13.43 13.02
C ALA A 471 -0.61 -14.90 12.65
N ALA A 472 -0.26 -15.33 11.43
CA ALA A 472 -0.40 -16.73 11.04
C ALA A 472 0.45 -17.66 11.94
N ALA A 473 1.68 -17.27 12.29
CA ALA A 473 2.51 -18.04 13.21
C ALA A 473 1.87 -18.18 14.60
N ALA A 474 1.26 -17.11 15.12
CA ALA A 474 0.54 -17.15 16.39
C ALA A 474 -0.74 -18.01 16.33
N ILE A 475 -1.47 -17.95 15.21
CA ILE A 475 -2.64 -18.80 14.98
C ILE A 475 -2.23 -20.28 14.94
N VAL A 476 -1.20 -20.62 14.16
CA VAL A 476 -0.69 -22.01 14.08
C VAL A 476 -0.31 -22.51 15.46
N ALA A 477 0.44 -21.73 16.25
CA ALA A 477 0.81 -22.10 17.62
C ALA A 477 -0.41 -22.38 18.51
N LEU A 478 -1.53 -21.64 18.33
CA LEU A 478 -2.75 -21.87 19.11
C LEU A 478 -3.45 -23.16 18.72
N ILE A 479 -3.62 -23.41 17.40
CA ILE A 479 -4.51 -24.50 16.93
C ILE A 479 -3.82 -25.84 16.80
N THR A 480 -2.48 -25.90 16.95
CA THR A 480 -1.68 -27.13 16.94
C THR A 480 -1.11 -27.50 18.30
N ALA A 481 -1.33 -26.67 19.33
CA ALA A 481 -1.04 -26.98 20.73
C ALA A 481 -2.08 -27.95 21.28
#